data_94ebdcc1aa56fc1538c775b34d87c76d
#
_entry.id   94ebdcc1aa56fc1538c775b34d87c76d
#
_cell.length_a   1.000
_cell.length_b   1.000
_cell.length_c   1.000
_cell.angle_alpha   90.00
_cell.angle_beta   90.00
_cell.angle_gamma   90.00
#
_symmetry.space_group_name_H-M   'P 1'
#
loop_
_entity.id
_entity.type
_entity.pdbx_description
1 polymer ?
#
loop_
_entity_poly.entity_id
_entity_poly.type
_entity_poly.pdbx_seq_one_letter_code
_entity_poly.pdbx_strand_id
1 'polypeptide(L)'
;GKLPPRLSRDLRLSYTGCKPGIGDVIMGTTALLADYQNSKKQSHVKEKLAEMVSVAELTYAAGIAASVKSEKASSGTQVPNVIYANVGRRHAGHNIYHEFNSLCDVAGGLPATVPMTKEYNNPTVGKFVQKYVTRRKGVSSEDCYRAFLLANDLLCGEYSSVIFQVAGVHGGGSPIMEDIAILGSYDMRKRINIAKHLAGIEITDDDKK
;
A
#
# COMPACT_ATOMS: atom_id res chain seq x y z
N GLY A 1 4.56 29.92 2.69
CA GLY A 1 5.81 29.64 1.99
C GLY A 1 5.65 28.37 1.16
N LYS A 2 5.94 28.44 -0.14
CA LYS A 2 5.95 27.23 -0.99
C LYS A 2 7.12 26.36 -0.55
N LEU A 3 6.89 25.14 -0.07
CA LEU A 3 7.93 24.13 0.08
C LEU A 3 8.71 24.03 -1.25
N PRO A 4 10.05 24.02 -1.19
CA PRO A 4 10.82 23.87 -2.42
C PRO A 4 10.38 22.62 -3.16
N PRO A 5 10.18 22.67 -4.49
CA PRO A 5 9.71 21.51 -5.27
C PRO A 5 10.59 20.27 -5.10
N ARG A 6 11.85 20.45 -4.70
CA ARG A 6 12.81 19.37 -4.42
C ARG A 6 12.45 18.53 -3.19
N LEU A 7 12.12 19.17 -2.05
CA LEU A 7 11.81 18.46 -0.81
C LEU A 7 10.61 17.52 -0.97
N SER A 8 9.58 17.95 -1.74
CA SER A 8 8.41 17.11 -1.99
C SER A 8 8.71 15.88 -2.86
N ARG A 9 9.71 15.92 -3.75
CA ARG A 9 10.14 14.78 -4.56
C ARG A 9 10.84 13.72 -3.71
N ASP A 10 11.73 14.15 -2.82
CA ASP A 10 12.51 13.24 -1.97
C ASP A 10 11.61 12.51 -0.98
N LEU A 11 10.63 13.20 -0.38
CA LEU A 11 9.64 12.59 0.49
C LEU A 11 8.76 11.56 -0.24
N ARG A 12 8.40 11.82 -1.49
CA ARG A 12 7.59 10.90 -2.29
C ARG A 12 8.36 9.66 -2.73
N LEU A 13 9.63 9.81 -3.03
CA LEU A 13 10.51 8.66 -3.30
C LEU A 13 10.64 7.76 -2.07
N SER A 14 10.90 8.33 -0.89
CA SER A 14 11.04 7.52 0.34
C SER A 14 9.77 6.73 0.65
N TYR A 15 8.59 7.28 0.33
CA TYR A 15 7.33 6.58 0.50
C TYR A 15 7.22 5.32 -0.38
N THR A 16 7.80 5.32 -1.59
CA THR A 16 7.83 4.12 -2.46
C THR A 16 8.72 3.00 -1.92
N GLY A 17 9.53 3.28 -0.90
CA GLY A 17 10.29 2.28 -0.15
C GLY A 17 9.58 1.83 1.13
N CYS A 18 9.09 2.76 1.96
CA CYS A 18 8.47 2.39 3.24
C CYS A 18 7.06 1.79 3.08
N LYS A 19 6.27 2.21 2.09
CA LYS A 19 4.91 1.67 1.88
C LYS A 19 4.90 0.18 1.51
N PRO A 20 5.75 -0.34 0.62
CA PRO A 20 5.89 -1.77 0.42
C PRO A 20 6.13 -2.55 1.71
N GLY A 21 6.98 -2.06 2.63
CA GLY A 21 7.21 -2.69 3.93
C GLY A 21 5.95 -2.75 4.81
N ILE A 22 5.10 -1.72 4.77
CA ILE A 22 3.77 -1.76 5.42
C ILE A 22 2.87 -2.78 4.71
N GLY A 23 2.88 -2.79 3.38
CA GLY A 23 2.16 -3.75 2.55
C GLY A 23 2.54 -5.20 2.89
N ASP A 24 3.82 -5.49 3.09
CA ASP A 24 4.32 -6.80 3.51
C ASP A 24 3.72 -7.27 4.84
N VAL A 25 3.60 -6.38 5.82
CA VAL A 25 2.99 -6.70 7.11
C VAL A 25 1.51 -7.02 6.96
N ILE A 26 0.76 -6.20 6.21
CA ILE A 26 -0.68 -6.39 5.99
C ILE A 26 -0.93 -7.67 5.18
N MET A 27 -0.19 -7.85 4.08
CA MET A 27 -0.28 -9.03 3.22
C MET A 27 0.13 -10.31 3.96
N GLY A 28 1.24 -10.26 4.70
CA GLY A 28 1.72 -11.38 5.51
C GLY A 28 0.70 -11.81 6.57
N THR A 29 0.06 -10.84 7.26
CA THR A 29 -1.01 -11.10 8.22
C THR A 29 -2.23 -11.71 7.52
N THR A 30 -2.61 -11.18 6.35
CA THR A 30 -3.72 -11.72 5.55
C THR A 30 -3.47 -13.17 5.13
N ALA A 31 -2.26 -13.46 4.64
CA ALA A 31 -1.86 -14.81 4.23
C ALA A 31 -1.81 -15.79 5.41
N LEU A 32 -1.29 -15.34 6.57
CA LEU A 32 -1.24 -16.12 7.81
C LEU A 32 -2.65 -16.49 8.28
N LEU A 33 -3.56 -15.52 8.35
CA LEU A 33 -4.96 -15.77 8.72
C LEU A 33 -5.67 -16.67 7.72
N ALA A 34 -5.45 -16.47 6.43
CA ALA A 34 -5.99 -17.35 5.40
C ALA A 34 -5.52 -18.81 5.58
N ASP A 35 -4.26 -19.01 5.96
CA ASP A 35 -3.72 -20.34 6.26
C ASP A 35 -4.35 -20.92 7.53
N TYR A 36 -4.39 -20.15 8.61
CA TYR A 36 -4.92 -20.60 9.91
C TYR A 36 -6.42 -20.86 9.89
N GLN A 37 -7.16 -20.17 9.01
CA GLN A 37 -8.59 -20.40 8.76
C GLN A 37 -8.88 -21.48 7.70
N ASN A 38 -7.84 -22.07 7.12
CA ASN A 38 -7.95 -23.05 6.02
C ASN A 38 -8.64 -22.50 4.76
N SER A 39 -8.54 -21.18 4.53
CA SER A 39 -9.17 -20.48 3.40
C SER A 39 -8.20 -20.11 2.26
N LYS A 40 -6.89 -20.35 2.42
CA LYS A 40 -5.85 -19.95 1.46
C LYS A 40 -6.02 -20.51 0.04
N LYS A 41 -6.78 -21.59 -0.13
CA LYS A 41 -7.04 -22.22 -1.43
C LYS A 41 -8.22 -21.61 -2.17
N GLN A 42 -9.04 -20.80 -1.52
CA GLN A 42 -10.22 -20.19 -2.09
C GLN A 42 -9.83 -19.12 -3.14
N SER A 43 -10.54 -19.06 -4.26
CA SER A 43 -10.22 -18.16 -5.38
C SER A 43 -10.22 -16.69 -4.96
N HIS A 44 -11.25 -16.25 -4.24
CA HIS A 44 -11.36 -14.88 -3.77
C HIS A 44 -10.24 -14.46 -2.79
N VAL A 45 -9.69 -15.40 -1.99
CA VAL A 45 -8.55 -15.13 -1.12
C VAL A 45 -7.26 -14.98 -1.95
N LYS A 46 -7.09 -15.84 -2.96
CA LYS A 46 -5.94 -15.76 -3.88
C LYS A 46 -5.94 -14.47 -4.69
N GLU A 47 -7.12 -14.02 -5.16
CA GLU A 47 -7.26 -12.74 -5.86
C GLU A 47 -6.80 -11.58 -4.98
N LYS A 48 -7.31 -11.48 -3.74
CA LYS A 48 -6.91 -10.43 -2.80
C LYS A 48 -5.40 -10.43 -2.53
N LEU A 49 -4.80 -11.58 -2.31
CA LEU A 49 -3.36 -11.68 -2.11
C LEU A 49 -2.57 -11.28 -3.37
N ALA A 50 -3.03 -11.65 -4.57
CA ALA A 50 -2.39 -11.24 -5.82
C ALA A 50 -2.48 -9.72 -6.05
N GLU A 51 -3.60 -9.10 -5.71
CA GLU A 51 -3.76 -7.64 -5.75
C GLU A 51 -2.81 -6.94 -4.78
N MET A 52 -2.70 -7.44 -3.53
CA MET A 52 -1.77 -6.88 -2.53
C MET A 52 -0.31 -6.98 -3.00
N VAL A 53 0.11 -8.12 -3.56
CA VAL A 53 1.43 -8.28 -4.19
C VAL A 53 1.62 -7.25 -5.30
N SER A 54 0.64 -7.10 -6.18
CA SER A 54 0.72 -6.15 -7.30
C SER A 54 0.88 -4.71 -6.82
N VAL A 55 0.17 -4.31 -5.76
CA VAL A 55 0.30 -2.96 -5.18
C VAL A 55 1.69 -2.73 -4.60
N ALA A 56 2.21 -3.67 -3.83
CA ALA A 56 3.53 -3.57 -3.21
C ALA A 56 4.63 -3.49 -4.26
N GLU A 57 4.65 -4.45 -5.20
CA GLU A 57 5.69 -4.57 -6.22
C GLU A 57 5.68 -3.41 -7.23
N LEU A 58 4.50 -2.96 -7.68
CA LEU A 58 4.41 -1.80 -8.58
C LEU A 58 4.85 -0.50 -7.90
N THR A 59 4.53 -0.34 -6.62
CA THR A 59 5.00 0.81 -5.83
C THR A 59 6.52 0.81 -5.72
N TYR A 60 7.11 -0.33 -5.41
CA TYR A 60 8.56 -0.50 -5.31
C TYR A 60 9.26 -0.30 -6.66
N ALA A 61 8.73 -0.90 -7.72
CA ALA A 61 9.24 -0.74 -9.09
C ALA A 61 9.23 0.73 -9.54
N ALA A 62 8.19 1.50 -9.19
CA ALA A 62 8.15 2.94 -9.47
C ALA A 62 9.26 3.69 -8.72
N GLY A 63 9.56 3.31 -7.48
CA GLY A 63 10.68 3.86 -6.71
C GLY A 63 12.04 3.58 -7.35
N ILE A 64 12.27 2.35 -7.81
CA ILE A 64 13.47 2.00 -8.57
C ILE A 64 13.57 2.83 -9.85
N ALA A 65 12.49 2.91 -10.62
CA ALA A 65 12.46 3.70 -11.85
C ALA A 65 12.75 5.19 -11.59
N ALA A 66 12.22 5.75 -10.50
CA ALA A 66 12.50 7.13 -10.09
C ALA A 66 13.98 7.34 -9.76
N SER A 67 14.61 6.37 -9.13
CA SER A 67 16.03 6.40 -8.77
C SER A 67 16.94 6.24 -9.99
N VAL A 68 16.66 5.26 -10.84
CA VAL A 68 17.46 4.99 -12.07
C VAL A 68 17.39 6.15 -13.07
N LYS A 69 16.23 6.82 -13.17
CA LYS A 69 16.02 7.97 -14.03
C LYS A 69 16.22 9.31 -13.31
N SER A 70 16.97 9.28 -12.22
CA SER A 70 17.35 10.50 -11.49
C SER A 70 18.34 11.35 -12.28
N GLU A 71 18.35 12.65 -12.03
CA GLU A 71 19.24 13.62 -12.68
C GLU A 71 20.09 14.34 -11.65
N LYS A 72 21.33 14.66 -12.03
CA LYS A 72 22.24 15.40 -11.18
C LYS A 72 21.90 16.91 -11.25
N ALA A 73 21.57 17.49 -10.11
CA ALA A 73 21.35 18.94 -10.01
C ALA A 73 22.67 19.71 -10.06
N SER A 74 22.59 21.02 -10.31
CA SER A 74 23.75 21.92 -10.29
C SER A 74 24.53 21.94 -8.99
N SER A 75 23.85 21.62 -7.86
CA SER A 75 24.45 21.43 -6.54
C SER A 75 25.26 20.12 -6.39
N GLY A 76 25.24 19.25 -7.38
CA GLY A 76 25.81 17.90 -7.30
C GLY A 76 24.91 16.83 -6.70
N THR A 77 23.74 17.20 -6.16
CA THR A 77 22.77 16.28 -5.58
C THR A 77 22.04 15.50 -6.66
N GLN A 78 21.87 14.20 -6.44
CA GLN A 78 21.06 13.35 -7.31
C GLN A 78 19.58 13.58 -6.99
N VAL A 79 18.77 13.94 -7.99
CA VAL A 79 17.34 14.26 -7.84
C VAL A 79 16.52 13.18 -8.53
N PRO A 80 15.62 12.48 -7.82
CA PRO A 80 14.81 11.42 -8.40
C PRO A 80 13.87 11.96 -9.48
N ASN A 81 13.51 11.08 -10.43
CA ASN A 81 12.56 11.45 -11.46
C ASN A 81 11.17 11.72 -10.86
N VAL A 82 10.65 12.93 -11.11
CA VAL A 82 9.43 13.42 -10.50
C VAL A 82 8.19 12.62 -10.91
N ILE A 83 8.13 12.12 -12.14
CA ILE A 83 6.98 11.38 -12.65
C ILE A 83 6.88 10.06 -11.92
N TYR A 84 7.94 9.25 -11.92
CA TYR A 84 7.92 7.92 -11.30
C TYR A 84 7.75 7.99 -9.78
N ALA A 85 8.37 8.97 -9.11
CA ALA A 85 8.17 9.16 -7.67
C ALA A 85 6.71 9.48 -7.31
N ASN A 86 6.05 10.35 -8.11
CA ASN A 86 4.64 10.67 -7.88
C ASN A 86 3.70 9.54 -8.29
N VAL A 87 3.97 8.84 -9.40
CA VAL A 87 3.14 7.70 -9.83
C VAL A 87 3.17 6.58 -8.79
N GLY A 88 4.33 6.23 -8.27
CA GLY A 88 4.46 5.23 -7.22
C GLY A 88 3.74 5.65 -5.94
N ARG A 89 3.93 6.91 -5.51
CA ARG A 89 3.23 7.45 -4.34
C ARG A 89 1.71 7.44 -4.51
N ARG A 90 1.23 7.89 -5.67
CA ARG A 90 -0.19 7.90 -6.01
C ARG A 90 -0.79 6.50 -6.00
N HIS A 91 -0.11 5.54 -6.63
CA HIS A 91 -0.53 4.14 -6.66
C HIS A 91 -0.67 3.57 -5.25
N ALA A 92 0.34 3.77 -4.40
CA ALA A 92 0.32 3.35 -3.00
C ALA A 92 -0.82 4.00 -2.20
N GLY A 93 -0.98 5.31 -2.31
CA GLY A 93 -2.01 6.05 -1.58
C GLY A 93 -3.44 5.65 -1.94
N HIS A 94 -3.70 5.39 -3.23
CA HIS A 94 -5.02 4.95 -3.69
C HIS A 94 -5.38 3.53 -3.22
N ASN A 95 -4.39 2.68 -2.96
CA ASN A 95 -4.62 1.29 -2.61
C ASN A 95 -4.54 1.00 -1.10
N ILE A 96 -4.18 1.98 -0.28
CA ILE A 96 -3.98 1.75 1.15
C ILE A 96 -5.23 1.18 1.85
N TYR A 97 -6.40 1.77 1.61
CA TYR A 97 -7.64 1.28 2.20
C TYR A 97 -8.11 -0.04 1.58
N HIS A 98 -7.75 -0.30 0.32
CA HIS A 98 -8.03 -1.57 -0.33
C HIS A 98 -7.25 -2.72 0.32
N GLU A 99 -5.98 -2.51 0.67
CA GLU A 99 -5.17 -3.51 1.39
C GLU A 99 -5.76 -3.81 2.78
N PHE A 100 -6.14 -2.78 3.54
CA PHE A 100 -6.81 -2.94 4.84
C PHE A 100 -8.17 -3.63 4.71
N ASN A 101 -8.96 -3.29 3.70
CA ASN A 101 -10.23 -3.95 3.41
C ASN A 101 -10.03 -5.44 3.10
N SER A 102 -9.00 -5.79 2.33
CA SER A 102 -8.67 -7.18 2.01
C SER A 102 -8.29 -7.98 3.26
N LEU A 103 -7.48 -7.40 4.16
CA LEU A 103 -7.18 -7.99 5.46
C LEU A 103 -8.46 -8.17 6.30
N CYS A 104 -9.30 -7.15 6.39
CA CYS A 104 -10.54 -7.17 7.15
C CYS A 104 -11.47 -8.29 6.66
N ASP A 105 -11.64 -8.42 5.35
CA ASP A 105 -12.51 -9.41 4.72
C ASP A 105 -12.00 -10.85 4.96
N VAL A 106 -10.70 -11.08 4.82
CA VAL A 106 -10.09 -12.39 5.08
C VAL A 106 -10.09 -12.72 6.57
N ALA A 107 -9.82 -11.77 7.44
CA ALA A 107 -9.81 -11.97 8.90
C ALA A 107 -11.24 -12.21 9.46
N GLY A 108 -12.26 -11.66 8.82
CA GLY A 108 -13.63 -11.68 9.30
C GLY A 108 -13.84 -10.76 10.50
N GLY A 109 -14.90 -10.98 11.27
CA GLY A 109 -15.28 -10.10 12.38
C GLY A 109 -14.44 -10.24 13.65
N LEU A 110 -13.64 -11.30 13.79
CA LEU A 110 -12.93 -11.60 15.03
C LEU A 110 -11.89 -10.53 15.46
N PRO A 111 -11.17 -9.87 14.56
CA PRO A 111 -10.24 -8.80 14.98
C PRO A 111 -10.92 -7.68 15.78
N ALA A 112 -12.16 -7.32 15.47
CA ALA A 112 -12.90 -6.29 16.20
C ALA A 112 -13.41 -6.77 17.59
N THR A 113 -13.46 -8.07 17.83
CA THR A 113 -14.04 -8.68 19.03
C THR A 113 -13.12 -9.69 19.69
N VAL A 114 -11.83 -9.67 19.36
CA VAL A 114 -10.87 -10.62 19.93
C VAL A 114 -10.80 -10.46 21.45
N PRO A 115 -10.96 -11.55 22.23
CA PRO A 115 -10.92 -11.47 23.67
C PRO A 115 -9.57 -10.95 24.19
N MET A 116 -9.57 -10.26 25.30
CA MET A 116 -8.34 -9.76 25.92
C MET A 116 -7.48 -10.91 26.47
N THR A 117 -6.19 -10.68 26.62
CA THR A 117 -5.24 -11.68 27.17
C THR A 117 -5.65 -12.20 28.53
N LYS A 118 -6.26 -11.36 29.38
CA LYS A 118 -6.81 -11.79 30.69
C LYS A 118 -7.94 -12.82 30.55
N GLU A 119 -8.72 -12.75 29.48
CA GLU A 119 -9.81 -13.69 29.20
C GLU A 119 -9.28 -14.98 28.60
N TYR A 120 -8.29 -14.89 27.71
CA TYR A 120 -7.61 -16.04 27.15
C TYR A 120 -6.94 -16.91 28.24
N ASN A 121 -6.35 -16.27 29.26
CA ASN A 121 -5.67 -16.93 30.39
C ASN A 121 -6.59 -17.20 31.60
N ASN A 122 -7.87 -16.88 31.52
CA ASN A 122 -8.79 -17.05 32.65
C ASN A 122 -9.06 -18.53 32.91
N PRO A 123 -8.94 -19.00 34.16
CA PRO A 123 -9.13 -20.41 34.51
C PRO A 123 -10.53 -20.98 34.18
N THR A 124 -11.55 -20.11 34.18
CA THR A 124 -12.95 -20.53 33.93
C THR A 124 -13.32 -20.45 32.48
N VAL A 125 -13.06 -19.28 31.82
CA VAL A 125 -13.53 -19.02 30.47
C VAL A 125 -12.47 -19.26 29.41
N GLY A 126 -11.18 -19.24 29.75
CA GLY A 126 -10.07 -19.36 28.82
C GLY A 126 -10.13 -20.59 27.91
N LYS A 127 -10.57 -21.73 28.45
CA LYS A 127 -10.79 -22.96 27.66
C LYS A 127 -11.77 -22.78 26.50
N PHE A 128 -12.78 -21.92 26.66
CA PHE A 128 -13.73 -21.60 25.58
C PHE A 128 -13.11 -20.65 24.57
N VAL A 129 -12.38 -19.62 25.03
CA VAL A 129 -11.65 -18.71 24.16
C VAL A 129 -10.67 -19.50 23.29
N GLN A 130 -9.84 -20.33 23.89
CA GLN A 130 -8.86 -21.18 23.19
C GLN A 130 -9.53 -22.11 22.19
N LYS A 131 -10.67 -22.73 22.55
CA LYS A 131 -11.43 -23.59 21.65
C LYS A 131 -11.95 -22.83 20.43
N TYR A 132 -12.54 -21.65 20.61
CA TYR A 132 -13.23 -20.94 19.53
C TYR A 132 -12.31 -20.05 18.69
N VAL A 133 -11.12 -19.67 19.18
CA VAL A 133 -10.12 -18.97 18.38
C VAL A 133 -9.38 -19.92 17.43
N THR A 134 -9.29 -21.20 17.78
CA THR A 134 -8.63 -22.23 16.95
C THR A 134 -9.49 -22.55 15.73
N ARG A 135 -8.97 -22.33 14.54
CA ARG A 135 -9.70 -22.46 13.27
C ARG A 135 -9.30 -23.67 12.43
N ARG A 136 -8.10 -24.18 12.63
CA ARG A 136 -7.56 -25.32 11.87
C ARG A 136 -6.87 -26.33 12.77
N LYS A 137 -7.11 -27.62 12.50
CA LYS A 137 -6.38 -28.72 13.15
C LYS A 137 -4.86 -28.59 12.88
N GLY A 138 -4.05 -28.76 13.89
CA GLY A 138 -2.59 -28.68 13.79
C GLY A 138 -2.00 -27.27 13.97
N VAL A 139 -2.83 -26.28 14.23
CA VAL A 139 -2.40 -24.95 14.68
C VAL A 139 -2.78 -24.77 16.15
N SER A 140 -1.85 -24.26 16.96
CA SER A 140 -2.13 -24.03 18.38
C SER A 140 -3.16 -22.91 18.57
N SER A 141 -3.92 -22.96 19.67
CA SER A 141 -4.83 -21.87 20.04
C SER A 141 -4.07 -20.56 20.26
N GLU A 142 -2.86 -20.64 20.79
CA GLU A 142 -2.02 -19.47 21.05
C GLU A 142 -1.56 -18.80 19.76
N ASP A 143 -1.12 -19.57 18.77
CA ASP A 143 -0.71 -19.01 17.46
C ASP A 143 -1.90 -18.38 16.74
N CYS A 144 -3.07 -19.04 16.76
CA CYS A 144 -4.29 -18.45 16.20
C CYS A 144 -4.66 -17.15 16.93
N TYR A 145 -4.59 -17.15 18.25
CA TYR A 145 -4.90 -15.96 19.06
C TYR A 145 -3.94 -14.80 18.75
N ARG A 146 -2.64 -15.06 18.70
CA ARG A 146 -1.62 -14.06 18.34
C ARG A 146 -1.82 -13.49 16.94
N ALA A 147 -2.17 -14.34 15.98
CA ALA A 147 -2.47 -13.86 14.62
C ALA A 147 -3.70 -12.94 14.57
N PHE A 148 -4.74 -13.24 15.35
CA PHE A 148 -5.90 -12.35 15.46
C PHE A 148 -5.62 -11.07 16.27
N LEU A 149 -4.75 -11.12 17.28
CA LEU A 149 -4.29 -9.91 17.97
C LEU A 149 -3.50 -8.99 17.02
N LEU A 150 -2.61 -9.55 16.21
CA LEU A 150 -1.92 -8.75 15.18
C LEU A 150 -2.90 -8.10 14.21
N ALA A 151 -3.90 -8.84 13.76
CA ALA A 151 -4.94 -8.27 12.91
C ALA A 151 -5.77 -7.20 13.63
N ASN A 152 -6.06 -7.36 14.92
CA ASN A 152 -6.71 -6.34 15.73
C ASN A 152 -5.86 -5.06 15.81
N ASP A 153 -4.56 -5.18 16.07
CA ASP A 153 -3.64 -4.04 16.12
C ASP A 153 -3.58 -3.30 14.78
N LEU A 154 -3.58 -4.02 13.66
CA LEU A 154 -3.54 -3.45 12.32
C LEU A 154 -4.87 -2.80 11.91
N LEU A 155 -6.01 -3.42 12.23
CA LEU A 155 -7.34 -2.98 11.76
C LEU A 155 -8.01 -2.00 12.73
N CYS A 156 -7.81 -2.18 14.05
CA CYS A 156 -8.55 -1.48 15.10
C CYS A 156 -7.66 -0.61 15.99
N GLY A 157 -6.33 -0.73 15.88
CA GLY A 157 -5.39 0.03 16.71
C GLY A 157 -5.31 1.50 16.31
N GLU A 158 -5.24 2.40 17.30
CA GLU A 158 -5.07 3.85 17.06
C GLU A 158 -3.80 4.16 16.25
N TYR A 159 -2.69 3.51 16.59
CA TYR A 159 -1.43 3.73 15.90
C TYR A 159 -1.52 3.36 14.42
N SER A 160 -2.10 2.23 14.11
CA SER A 160 -2.29 1.78 12.73
C SER A 160 -3.20 2.71 11.93
N SER A 161 -4.29 3.16 12.53
CA SER A 161 -5.23 4.09 11.90
C SER A 161 -4.56 5.43 11.56
N VAL A 162 -3.72 5.96 12.46
CA VAL A 162 -3.03 7.25 12.26
C VAL A 162 -1.84 7.09 11.32
N ILE A 163 -0.93 6.14 11.59
CA ILE A 163 0.35 6.06 10.89
C ILE A 163 0.22 5.37 9.54
N PHE A 164 -0.47 4.24 9.47
CA PHE A 164 -0.53 3.47 8.23
C PHE A 164 -1.60 3.97 7.27
N GLN A 165 -2.76 4.41 7.76
CA GLN A 165 -3.86 4.87 6.93
C GLN A 165 -3.78 6.38 6.67
N VAL A 166 -4.03 7.22 7.66
CA VAL A 166 -4.14 8.66 7.46
C VAL A 166 -2.82 9.28 7.04
N ALA A 167 -1.73 9.03 7.76
CA ALA A 167 -0.41 9.51 7.37
C ALA A 167 0.08 8.84 6.08
N GLY A 168 -0.31 7.59 5.83
CA GLY A 168 -0.07 6.89 4.57
C GLY A 168 -0.69 7.58 3.36
N VAL A 169 -1.91 8.10 3.48
CA VAL A 169 -2.56 8.87 2.39
C VAL A 169 -1.95 10.26 2.24
N HIS A 170 -1.62 10.93 3.34
CA HIS A 170 -1.23 12.35 3.32
C HIS A 170 0.26 12.61 3.55
N GLY A 171 1.02 11.62 4.01
CA GLY A 171 2.43 11.78 4.39
C GLY A 171 3.37 12.21 3.26
N GLY A 172 3.07 11.85 2.03
CA GLY A 172 3.80 12.31 0.82
C GLY A 172 3.25 13.60 0.20
N GLY A 173 2.21 14.20 0.78
CA GLY A 173 1.48 15.35 0.29
C GLY A 173 0.04 15.03 -0.10
N SER A 174 -0.72 16.04 -0.51
CA SER A 174 -2.11 15.87 -0.95
C SER A 174 -2.16 15.06 -2.26
N PRO A 175 -3.10 14.09 -2.41
CA PRO A 175 -3.32 13.37 -3.67
C PRO A 175 -3.51 14.28 -4.90
N ILE A 176 -4.24 15.38 -4.75
CA ILE A 176 -4.41 16.39 -5.82
C ILE A 176 -3.07 16.98 -6.28
N MET A 177 -2.14 17.23 -5.35
CA MET A 177 -0.81 17.73 -5.67
C MET A 177 0.05 16.71 -6.42
N GLU A 178 -0.21 15.44 -6.23
CA GLU A 178 0.45 14.37 -7.00
C GLU A 178 -0.02 14.38 -8.46
N ASP A 179 -1.33 14.48 -8.68
CA ASP A 179 -1.91 14.55 -10.03
C ASP A 179 -1.41 15.80 -10.79
N ILE A 180 -1.37 16.96 -10.14
CA ILE A 180 -0.82 18.21 -10.72
C ILE A 180 0.67 18.02 -11.07
N ALA A 181 1.46 17.39 -10.17
CA ALA A 181 2.88 17.20 -10.42
C ALA A 181 3.15 16.18 -11.55
N ILE A 182 2.35 15.12 -11.65
CA ILE A 182 2.43 14.14 -12.74
C ILE A 182 2.11 14.83 -14.07
N LEU A 183 0.95 15.44 -14.18
CA LEU A 183 0.50 16.08 -15.44
C LEU A 183 1.39 17.25 -15.86
N GLY A 184 1.81 18.07 -14.89
CA GLY A 184 2.69 19.22 -15.16
C GLY A 184 4.13 18.85 -15.56
N SER A 185 4.55 17.60 -15.29
CA SER A 185 5.89 17.10 -15.65
C SER A 185 5.89 16.11 -16.80
N TYR A 186 4.71 15.64 -17.21
CA TYR A 186 4.59 14.63 -18.26
C TYR A 186 4.45 15.28 -19.62
N ASP A 187 5.23 14.82 -20.60
CA ASP A 187 5.12 15.30 -21.98
C ASP A 187 3.86 14.76 -22.66
N MET A 188 2.74 15.40 -22.35
CA MET A 188 1.44 15.06 -22.93
C MET A 188 1.37 15.43 -24.42
N ARG A 189 2.08 16.48 -24.84
CA ARG A 189 2.13 16.92 -26.24
C ARG A 189 2.69 15.84 -27.16
N LYS A 190 3.79 15.19 -26.72
CA LYS A 190 4.33 14.05 -27.45
C LYS A 190 3.29 12.93 -27.65
N ARG A 191 2.39 12.70 -26.70
CA ARG A 191 1.31 11.70 -26.81
C ARG A 191 0.24 12.12 -27.80
N ILE A 192 -0.13 13.40 -27.76
CA ILE A 192 -1.06 14.00 -28.73
C ILE A 192 -0.50 13.86 -30.15
N ASN A 193 0.76 14.17 -30.37
CA ASN A 193 1.40 14.06 -31.69
C ASN A 193 1.45 12.62 -32.22
N ILE A 194 1.66 11.62 -31.34
CA ILE A 194 1.54 10.21 -31.72
C ILE A 194 0.11 9.88 -32.17
N ALA A 195 -0.90 10.34 -31.45
CA ALA A 195 -2.30 10.13 -31.79
C ALA A 195 -2.67 10.83 -33.12
N LYS A 196 -2.22 12.07 -33.31
CA LYS A 196 -2.40 12.81 -34.58
C LYS A 196 -1.80 12.05 -35.77
N HIS A 197 -0.55 11.57 -35.60
CA HIS A 197 0.13 10.81 -36.65
C HIS A 197 -0.66 9.56 -37.04
N LEU A 198 -1.12 8.79 -36.06
CA LEU A 198 -1.89 7.57 -36.31
C LEU A 198 -3.26 7.85 -36.94
N ALA A 199 -3.86 8.99 -36.64
CA ALA A 199 -5.15 9.42 -37.19
C ALA A 199 -5.03 10.09 -38.54
N GLY A 200 -3.83 10.28 -39.09
CA GLY A 200 -3.60 11.05 -40.33
C GLY A 200 -3.85 12.54 -40.18
N ILE A 201 -3.78 13.09 -38.98
CA ILE A 201 -3.94 14.51 -38.69
C ILE A 201 -2.56 15.18 -38.79
N GLU A 202 -2.49 16.30 -39.48
CA GLU A 202 -1.26 17.07 -39.65
C GLU A 202 -0.74 17.60 -38.29
N ILE A 203 0.55 17.46 -38.06
CA ILE A 203 1.24 18.01 -36.90
C ILE A 203 1.80 19.36 -37.32
N THR A 204 1.22 20.44 -36.79
CA THR A 204 1.61 21.81 -37.08
C THR A 204 2.82 22.26 -36.26
N ASP A 205 3.41 23.41 -36.61
CA ASP A 205 4.54 23.96 -35.83
C ASP A 205 4.14 24.41 -34.42
N ASP A 206 2.88 24.70 -34.17
CA ASP A 206 2.36 24.99 -32.83
C ASP A 206 2.30 23.71 -31.96
N ASP A 207 2.19 22.54 -32.54
CA ASP A 207 2.24 21.24 -31.86
C ASP A 207 3.67 20.83 -31.45
N LYS A 208 4.70 21.54 -31.97
CA LYS A 208 6.12 21.26 -31.67
C LYS A 208 6.67 22.12 -30.53
N LYS A 209 5.97 23.20 -30.15
CA LYS A 209 6.33 24.11 -29.04
C LYS A 209 5.79 23.62 -27.71
#